data_e3a79bd648031c3acbd22103b64e45d6
#
_entry.id   e3a79bd648031c3acbd22103b64e45d6
#
_cell.length_a   1.000
_cell.length_b   1.000
_cell.length_c   1.000
_cell.angle_alpha   90.00
_cell.angle_beta   90.00
_cell.angle_gamma   90.00
#
_symmetry.space_group_name_H-M   'P 1'
#
loop_
_entity.id
_entity.type
_entity.pdbx_description
1 polymer ?
#
loop_
_entity_poly.entity_id
_entity_poly.type
_entity_poly.pdbx_seq_one_letter_code
_entity_poly.pdbx_strand_id
1 'polypeptide(L)'
;VVAGTDGAVLMVESEADQLTEDQMLGAVLFAHQEMQVVIEAIKSLVADAGKPVWEWEAASINQDLYSSLSTSVSASLGEAYQITEKSQRYEAVNALRDRAVDEFSGEDIDADEVKELFGKIEKSIVRQRIVNHEPRIDGRDNKTVRGLAMQVGVLPKAHGSALFTRGETQAMVVTTLGAIRDSQIIDALHGSYKDNFLFHYNFPSYSVGEAGRVGFVGRREVGHGRLAK
;
A
#
# COMPACT_ATOMS: atom_id res chain seq x y z
N VAL A 1 4.65 -10.62 -14.10
CA VAL A 1 4.29 -11.58 -13.05
C VAL A 1 2.84 -11.35 -12.66
N VAL A 2 2.06 -12.42 -12.60
CA VAL A 2 0.65 -12.38 -12.18
C VAL A 2 0.45 -13.40 -11.08
N ALA A 3 -0.24 -13.02 -10.01
CA ALA A 3 -0.68 -13.92 -8.95
C ALA A 3 -2.20 -13.81 -8.77
N GLY A 4 -2.84 -14.95 -8.47
CA GLY A 4 -4.29 -14.97 -8.36
C GLY A 4 -4.84 -16.25 -7.74
N THR A 5 -6.15 -16.27 -7.69
CA THR A 5 -6.96 -17.44 -7.35
C THR A 5 -7.69 -17.96 -8.61
N ASP A 6 -8.49 -18.99 -8.48
CA ASP A 6 -9.33 -19.50 -9.58
C ASP A 6 -10.29 -18.44 -10.13
N GLY A 7 -10.83 -17.56 -9.27
CA GLY A 7 -11.82 -16.55 -9.63
C GLY A 7 -11.30 -15.12 -9.80
N ALA A 8 -10.04 -14.84 -9.47
CA ALA A 8 -9.56 -13.45 -9.47
C ALA A 8 -8.04 -13.32 -9.59
N VAL A 9 -7.62 -12.24 -10.28
CA VAL A 9 -6.24 -11.74 -10.25
C VAL A 9 -6.07 -10.90 -8.98
N LEU A 10 -5.05 -11.20 -8.18
CA LEU A 10 -4.75 -10.52 -6.91
C LEU A 10 -3.57 -9.57 -7.01
N MET A 11 -2.58 -9.90 -7.84
CA MET A 11 -1.37 -9.10 -7.99
C MET A 11 -0.90 -9.14 -9.45
N VAL A 12 -0.50 -7.99 -9.94
CA VAL A 12 0.18 -7.83 -11.22
C VAL A 12 1.43 -7.00 -11.00
N GLU A 13 2.55 -7.47 -11.53
CA GLU A 13 3.80 -6.73 -11.60
C GLU A 13 4.38 -6.91 -12.99
N SER A 14 4.66 -5.80 -13.66
CA SER A 14 5.09 -5.84 -15.06
C SER A 14 6.15 -4.79 -15.37
N GLU A 15 7.03 -5.17 -16.27
CA GLU A 15 7.92 -4.30 -17.00
C GLU A 15 7.61 -4.46 -18.49
N ALA A 16 7.44 -3.37 -19.19
CA ALA A 16 7.02 -3.39 -20.60
C ALA A 16 7.78 -2.35 -21.41
N ASP A 17 8.15 -2.72 -22.65
CA ASP A 17 8.73 -1.82 -23.63
C ASP A 17 7.67 -1.44 -24.65
N GLN A 18 7.00 -0.30 -24.42
CA GLN A 18 6.03 0.37 -25.34
C GLN A 18 4.85 -0.51 -25.78
N LEU A 19 4.44 -1.49 -24.97
CA LEU A 19 3.24 -2.28 -25.24
C LEU A 19 1.98 -1.44 -25.04
N THR A 20 0.95 -1.73 -25.84
CA THR A 20 -0.36 -1.09 -25.68
C THR A 20 -1.11 -1.61 -24.46
N GLU A 21 -2.10 -0.85 -23.97
CA GLU A 21 -2.96 -1.25 -22.85
C GLU A 21 -3.67 -2.58 -23.14
N ASP A 22 -4.17 -2.77 -24.37
CA ASP A 22 -4.83 -4.02 -24.79
C ASP A 22 -3.89 -5.22 -24.76
N GLN A 23 -2.63 -5.04 -25.17
CA GLN A 23 -1.61 -6.10 -25.07
C GLN A 23 -1.29 -6.45 -23.64
N MET A 24 -1.17 -5.44 -22.76
CA MET A 24 -0.94 -5.66 -21.33
C MET A 24 -2.12 -6.35 -20.65
N LEU A 25 -3.34 -5.94 -20.97
CA LEU A 25 -4.55 -6.60 -20.49
C LEU A 25 -4.61 -8.06 -20.96
N GLY A 26 -4.34 -8.28 -22.26
CA GLY A 26 -4.27 -9.62 -22.85
C GLY A 26 -3.24 -10.53 -22.15
N ALA A 27 -2.06 -10.00 -21.81
CA ALA A 27 -1.03 -10.72 -21.09
C ALA A 27 -1.47 -11.13 -19.68
N VAL A 28 -2.17 -10.25 -18.96
CA VAL A 28 -2.71 -10.54 -17.62
C VAL A 28 -3.80 -11.64 -17.70
N LEU A 29 -4.72 -11.54 -18.63
CA LEU A 29 -5.77 -12.54 -18.84
C LEU A 29 -5.20 -13.90 -19.23
N PHE A 30 -4.22 -13.92 -20.14
CA PHE A 30 -3.51 -15.13 -20.53
C PHE A 30 -2.82 -15.78 -19.31
N ALA A 31 -2.10 -15.02 -18.51
CA ALA A 31 -1.43 -15.51 -17.31
C ALA A 31 -2.43 -16.10 -16.29
N HIS A 32 -3.60 -15.47 -16.11
CA HIS A 32 -4.64 -15.98 -15.24
C HIS A 32 -5.25 -17.28 -15.78
N GLN A 33 -5.42 -17.41 -17.09
CA GLN A 33 -5.89 -18.63 -17.74
C GLN A 33 -4.90 -19.78 -17.57
N GLU A 34 -3.60 -19.55 -17.83
CA GLU A 34 -2.56 -20.56 -17.67
C GLU A 34 -2.39 -21.00 -16.20
N MET A 35 -2.61 -20.10 -15.26
CA MET A 35 -2.59 -20.38 -13.82
C MET A 35 -3.64 -21.42 -13.40
N GLN A 36 -4.76 -21.55 -14.13
CA GLN A 36 -5.82 -22.50 -13.78
C GLN A 36 -5.31 -23.96 -13.79
N VAL A 37 -4.38 -24.29 -14.68
CA VAL A 37 -3.76 -25.64 -14.73
C VAL A 37 -3.05 -25.96 -13.41
N VAL A 38 -2.34 -24.98 -12.86
CA VAL A 38 -1.65 -25.15 -11.56
C VAL A 38 -2.66 -25.26 -10.42
N ILE A 39 -3.71 -24.46 -10.43
CA ILE A 39 -4.76 -24.47 -9.42
C ILE A 39 -5.49 -25.82 -9.41
N GLU A 40 -5.84 -26.35 -10.59
CA GLU A 40 -6.47 -27.67 -10.69
C GLU A 40 -5.54 -28.80 -10.20
N ALA A 41 -4.24 -28.72 -10.49
CA ALA A 41 -3.27 -29.69 -9.97
C ALA A 41 -3.19 -29.61 -8.43
N ILE A 42 -3.24 -28.40 -7.85
CA ILE A 42 -3.29 -28.20 -6.39
C ILE A 42 -4.58 -28.81 -5.80
N LYS A 43 -5.73 -28.56 -6.42
CA LYS A 43 -7.01 -29.13 -5.98
C LYS A 43 -7.00 -30.64 -6.00
N SER A 44 -6.44 -31.23 -7.07
CA SER A 44 -6.26 -32.71 -7.17
C SER A 44 -5.36 -33.23 -6.04
N LEU A 45 -4.23 -32.57 -5.80
CA LEU A 45 -3.33 -32.97 -4.71
C LEU A 45 -4.01 -32.84 -3.33
N VAL A 46 -4.80 -31.82 -3.13
CA VAL A 46 -5.58 -31.65 -1.88
C VAL A 46 -6.61 -32.77 -1.73
N ALA A 47 -7.27 -33.17 -2.81
CA ALA A 47 -8.21 -34.31 -2.77
C ALA A 47 -7.54 -35.65 -2.42
N ASP A 48 -6.31 -35.88 -2.92
CA ASP A 48 -5.59 -37.16 -2.73
C ASP A 48 -4.86 -37.22 -1.37
N ALA A 49 -4.30 -36.11 -0.90
CA ALA A 49 -3.37 -36.06 0.24
C ALA A 49 -3.62 -34.92 1.24
N GLY A 50 -4.69 -34.14 1.06
CA GLY A 50 -5.01 -33.07 1.92
C GLY A 50 -5.39 -33.48 3.33
N LYS A 51 -5.01 -32.69 4.33
CA LYS A 51 -5.50 -32.84 5.71
C LYS A 51 -6.92 -32.28 5.83
N PRO A 52 -7.68 -32.70 6.84
CA PRO A 52 -8.97 -32.06 7.15
C PRO A 52 -8.83 -30.54 7.24
N VAL A 53 -9.76 -29.83 6.64
CA VAL A 53 -9.81 -28.35 6.70
C VAL A 53 -10.03 -27.94 8.16
N TRP A 54 -9.33 -26.91 8.59
CA TRP A 54 -9.54 -26.36 9.92
C TRP A 54 -10.97 -25.78 10.00
N GLU A 55 -11.63 -26.05 11.12
CA GLU A 55 -12.90 -25.42 11.46
C GLU A 55 -12.59 -23.96 11.81
N TRP A 56 -12.87 -23.07 10.85
CA TRP A 56 -12.71 -21.63 11.02
C TRP A 56 -13.94 -20.91 10.46
N GLU A 57 -14.49 -20.05 11.28
CA GLU A 57 -15.56 -19.15 10.90
C GLU A 57 -15.07 -17.71 10.99
N ALA A 58 -15.42 -16.90 10.00
CA ALA A 58 -15.13 -15.47 10.05
C ALA A 58 -15.91 -14.82 11.20
N ALA A 59 -15.24 -13.93 11.93
CA ALA A 59 -15.91 -13.15 12.97
C ALA A 59 -17.08 -12.37 12.36
N SER A 60 -18.27 -12.53 12.96
CA SER A 60 -19.45 -11.78 12.55
C SER A 60 -19.34 -10.32 12.95
N ILE A 61 -19.78 -9.44 12.06
CA ILE A 61 -19.89 -8.02 12.37
C ILE A 61 -21.09 -7.80 13.29
N ASN A 62 -20.87 -7.09 14.39
CA ASN A 62 -21.96 -6.61 15.25
C ASN A 62 -22.75 -5.52 14.51
N GLN A 63 -23.86 -5.93 13.88
CA GLN A 63 -24.66 -5.06 13.02
C GLN A 63 -25.37 -3.95 13.80
N ASP A 64 -25.77 -4.21 15.03
CA ASP A 64 -26.45 -3.23 15.88
C ASP A 64 -25.45 -2.12 16.28
N LEU A 65 -24.25 -2.50 16.70
CA LEU A 65 -23.17 -1.55 16.97
C LEU A 65 -22.78 -0.78 15.72
N TYR A 66 -22.61 -1.46 14.57
CA TYR A 66 -22.28 -0.80 13.31
C TYR A 66 -23.35 0.24 12.91
N SER A 67 -24.61 -0.08 13.05
CA SER A 67 -25.71 0.82 12.69
C SER A 67 -25.79 2.04 13.61
N SER A 68 -25.63 1.82 14.93
CA SER A 68 -25.62 2.88 15.94
C SER A 68 -24.42 3.82 15.74
N LEU A 69 -23.22 3.26 15.57
CA LEU A 69 -21.99 3.99 15.30
C LEU A 69 -22.07 4.76 13.98
N SER A 70 -22.57 4.12 12.92
CA SER A 70 -22.77 4.77 11.62
C SER A 70 -23.68 5.98 11.70
N THR A 71 -24.78 5.87 12.46
CA THR A 71 -25.70 6.98 12.67
C THR A 71 -25.05 8.14 13.41
N SER A 72 -24.22 7.85 14.41
CA SER A 72 -23.53 8.86 15.22
C SER A 72 -22.43 9.60 14.43
N VAL A 73 -21.62 8.88 13.62
CA VAL A 73 -20.37 9.45 13.07
C VAL A 73 -20.42 9.84 11.59
N SER A 74 -21.36 9.31 10.78
CA SER A 74 -21.29 9.45 9.32
C SER A 74 -21.32 10.89 8.83
N ALA A 75 -22.16 11.74 9.41
CA ALA A 75 -22.27 13.14 9.01
C ALA A 75 -20.96 13.90 9.30
N SER A 76 -20.45 13.78 10.52
CA SER A 76 -19.20 14.45 10.93
C SER A 76 -17.98 13.92 10.19
N LEU A 77 -17.93 12.61 9.87
CA LEU A 77 -16.90 12.03 9.02
C LEU A 77 -16.97 12.58 7.59
N GLY A 78 -18.18 12.72 7.04
CA GLY A 78 -18.38 13.33 5.73
C GLY A 78 -17.83 14.76 5.67
N GLU A 79 -18.05 15.56 6.72
CA GLU A 79 -17.50 16.93 6.86
C GLU A 79 -15.98 16.91 7.02
N ALA A 80 -15.44 16.04 7.87
CA ALA A 80 -14.00 15.91 8.08
C ALA A 80 -13.27 15.57 6.76
N TYR A 81 -13.87 14.75 5.91
CA TYR A 81 -13.31 14.39 4.60
C TYR A 81 -13.48 15.47 3.52
N GLN A 82 -14.08 16.62 3.81
CA GLN A 82 -14.03 17.83 2.97
C GLN A 82 -12.81 18.71 3.26
N ILE A 83 -12.11 18.47 4.37
CA ILE A 83 -10.87 19.16 4.71
C ILE A 83 -9.76 18.65 3.79
N THR A 84 -9.28 19.49 2.89
CA THR A 84 -8.26 19.12 1.89
C THR A 84 -6.85 19.05 2.48
N GLU A 85 -6.56 19.83 3.53
CA GLU A 85 -5.28 19.81 4.22
C GLU A 85 -5.17 18.53 5.07
N LYS A 86 -4.08 17.77 4.90
CA LYS A 86 -3.92 16.43 5.43
C LYS A 86 -3.89 16.37 6.95
N SER A 87 -3.08 17.22 7.60
CA SER A 87 -2.91 17.18 9.06
C SER A 87 -4.20 17.54 9.77
N GLN A 88 -4.90 18.60 9.34
CA GLN A 88 -6.18 19.01 9.89
C GLN A 88 -7.27 17.94 9.71
N ARG A 89 -7.30 17.31 8.55
CA ARG A 89 -8.21 16.19 8.29
C ARG A 89 -7.94 15.02 9.22
N TYR A 90 -6.66 14.63 9.40
CA TYR A 90 -6.30 13.55 10.33
C TYR A 90 -6.67 13.87 11.78
N GLU A 91 -6.43 15.09 12.22
CA GLU A 91 -6.81 15.56 13.56
C GLU A 91 -8.33 15.45 13.75
N ALA A 92 -9.12 15.93 12.79
CA ALA A 92 -10.57 15.87 12.84
C ALA A 92 -11.08 14.40 12.87
N VAL A 93 -10.54 13.53 12.00
CA VAL A 93 -10.94 12.11 11.95
C VAL A 93 -10.53 11.37 13.23
N ASN A 94 -9.32 11.62 13.75
CA ASN A 94 -8.88 11.01 15.00
C ASN A 94 -9.73 11.44 16.20
N ALA A 95 -10.04 12.73 16.31
CA ALA A 95 -10.93 13.22 17.36
C ALA A 95 -12.34 12.59 17.30
N LEU A 96 -12.87 12.33 16.10
CA LEU A 96 -14.12 11.61 15.92
C LEU A 96 -14.01 10.15 16.34
N ARG A 97 -12.89 9.50 16.01
CA ARG A 97 -12.63 8.10 16.39
C ARG A 97 -12.50 7.96 17.91
N ASP A 98 -11.74 8.82 18.55
CA ASP A 98 -11.54 8.77 20.01
C ASP A 98 -12.86 8.98 20.73
N ARG A 99 -13.67 9.97 20.31
CA ARG A 99 -15.01 10.18 20.85
C ARG A 99 -15.93 8.98 20.63
N ALA A 100 -15.87 8.33 19.47
CA ALA A 100 -16.66 7.15 19.20
C ALA A 100 -16.24 5.97 20.11
N VAL A 101 -14.95 5.81 20.36
CA VAL A 101 -14.45 4.82 21.32
C VAL A 101 -14.98 5.12 22.72
N ASP A 102 -14.87 6.37 23.18
CA ASP A 102 -15.36 6.78 24.51
C ASP A 102 -16.88 6.57 24.69
N GLU A 103 -17.67 6.78 23.62
CA GLU A 103 -19.13 6.68 23.64
C GLU A 103 -19.63 5.22 23.56
N PHE A 104 -18.99 4.38 22.75
CA PHE A 104 -19.50 3.05 22.39
C PHE A 104 -18.75 1.88 23.04
N SER A 105 -17.55 2.08 23.60
CA SER A 105 -16.84 1.02 24.33
C SER A 105 -17.34 0.90 25.77
N GLY A 106 -17.26 -0.29 26.34
CA GLY A 106 -17.72 -0.57 27.70
C GLY A 106 -17.37 -1.98 28.15
N GLU A 107 -18.10 -2.51 29.14
CA GLU A 107 -17.83 -3.86 29.67
C GLU A 107 -18.06 -4.96 28.61
N ASP A 108 -19.03 -4.78 27.71
CA ASP A 108 -19.42 -5.76 26.70
C ASP A 108 -18.87 -5.49 25.29
N ILE A 109 -18.32 -4.30 25.04
CA ILE A 109 -17.87 -3.85 23.71
C ILE A 109 -16.41 -3.38 23.82
N ASP A 110 -15.52 -4.10 23.13
CA ASP A 110 -14.09 -3.78 23.09
C ASP A 110 -13.84 -2.50 22.27
N ALA A 111 -12.96 -1.64 22.74
CA ALA A 111 -12.49 -0.46 22.05
C ALA A 111 -11.93 -0.78 20.66
N ASP A 112 -11.29 -1.92 20.46
CA ASP A 112 -10.75 -2.33 19.17
C ASP A 112 -11.85 -2.74 18.19
N GLU A 113 -12.97 -3.31 18.66
CA GLU A 113 -14.15 -3.55 17.84
C GLU A 113 -14.76 -2.23 17.33
N VAL A 114 -14.89 -1.23 18.20
CA VAL A 114 -15.36 0.11 17.82
C VAL A 114 -14.46 0.73 16.76
N LYS A 115 -13.14 0.68 16.94
CA LYS A 115 -12.17 1.20 15.97
C LYS A 115 -12.25 0.49 14.62
N GLU A 116 -12.43 -0.83 14.62
CA GLU A 116 -12.58 -1.62 13.40
C GLU A 116 -13.83 -1.21 12.61
N LEU A 117 -14.95 -1.10 13.30
CA LEU A 117 -16.22 -0.68 12.70
C LEU A 117 -16.18 0.77 12.23
N PHE A 118 -15.57 1.66 13.00
CA PHE A 118 -15.31 3.05 12.57
C PHE A 118 -14.51 3.08 11.27
N GLY A 119 -13.45 2.29 11.15
CA GLY A 119 -12.65 2.18 9.93
C GLY A 119 -13.43 1.64 8.72
N LYS A 120 -14.40 0.75 8.95
CA LYS A 120 -15.31 0.27 7.88
C LYS A 120 -16.26 1.38 7.40
N ILE A 121 -16.82 2.18 8.33
CA ILE A 121 -17.67 3.32 8.01
C ILE A 121 -16.87 4.38 7.24
N GLU A 122 -15.69 4.74 7.75
CA GLU A 122 -14.75 5.67 7.11
C GLU A 122 -14.45 5.26 5.67
N LYS A 123 -14.08 4.00 5.47
CA LYS A 123 -13.81 3.43 4.13
C LYS A 123 -15.02 3.51 3.23
N SER A 124 -16.23 3.24 3.75
CA SER A 124 -17.47 3.32 2.98
C SER A 124 -17.75 4.74 2.51
N ILE A 125 -17.62 5.73 3.40
CA ILE A 125 -17.85 7.15 3.08
C ILE A 125 -16.88 7.63 1.99
N VAL A 126 -15.59 7.37 2.15
CA VAL A 126 -14.57 7.79 1.17
C VAL A 126 -14.79 7.12 -0.19
N ARG A 127 -15.11 5.83 -0.21
CA ARG A 127 -15.41 5.13 -1.47
C ARG A 127 -16.68 5.63 -2.14
N GLN A 128 -17.74 5.90 -1.37
CA GLN A 128 -18.98 6.42 -1.92
C GLN A 128 -18.78 7.79 -2.58
N ARG A 129 -17.97 8.66 -1.99
CA ARG A 129 -17.61 9.94 -2.60
C ARG A 129 -16.96 9.77 -3.98
N ILE A 130 -16.06 8.79 -4.11
CA ILE A 130 -15.41 8.50 -5.41
C ILE A 130 -16.43 7.97 -6.43
N VAL A 131 -17.31 7.09 -6.02
CA VAL A 131 -18.39 6.53 -6.88
C VAL A 131 -19.35 7.64 -7.33
N ASN A 132 -19.64 8.61 -6.46
CA ASN A 132 -20.49 9.76 -6.77
C ASN A 132 -19.76 10.84 -7.60
N HIS A 133 -18.52 10.59 -8.03
CA HIS A 133 -17.70 11.57 -8.77
C HIS A 133 -17.40 12.86 -8.01
N GLU A 134 -17.46 12.82 -6.68
CA GLU A 134 -17.00 13.95 -5.85
C GLU A 134 -15.47 14.12 -5.93
N PRO A 135 -14.96 15.31 -5.63
CA PRO A 135 -13.51 15.52 -5.53
C PRO A 135 -12.85 14.54 -4.57
N ARG A 136 -11.61 14.17 -4.88
CA ARG A 136 -10.77 13.37 -3.97
C ARG A 136 -10.55 14.11 -2.66
N ILE A 137 -10.11 13.40 -1.62
CA ILE A 137 -9.87 13.95 -0.28
C ILE A 137 -8.85 15.12 -0.25
N ASP A 138 -8.01 15.25 -1.26
CA ASP A 138 -7.07 16.36 -1.46
C ASP A 138 -7.61 17.45 -2.43
N GLY A 139 -8.87 17.38 -2.79
CA GLY A 139 -9.56 18.37 -3.63
C GLY A 139 -9.37 18.18 -5.14
N ARG A 140 -8.55 17.22 -5.59
CA ARG A 140 -8.36 16.94 -7.02
C ARG A 140 -9.55 16.19 -7.62
N ASP A 141 -9.72 16.32 -8.92
CA ASP A 141 -10.56 15.42 -9.70
C ASP A 141 -9.90 14.05 -9.93
N ASN A 142 -10.60 13.16 -10.63
CA ASN A 142 -10.10 11.80 -10.92
C ASN A 142 -9.06 11.72 -12.05
N LYS A 143 -8.76 12.83 -12.73
CA LYS A 143 -7.84 12.90 -13.86
C LYS A 143 -6.57 13.69 -13.56
N THR A 144 -6.62 14.60 -12.59
CA THR A 144 -5.50 15.46 -12.24
C THR A 144 -4.45 14.69 -11.42
N VAL A 145 -3.22 14.68 -11.89
CA VAL A 145 -2.05 14.14 -11.18
C VAL A 145 -1.63 15.14 -10.09
N ARG A 146 -1.08 14.65 -8.98
CA ARG A 146 -0.48 15.52 -7.94
C ARG A 146 0.63 16.38 -8.55
N GLY A 147 0.77 17.61 -8.07
CA GLY A 147 1.83 18.51 -8.48
C GLY A 147 3.21 17.89 -8.29
N LEU A 148 4.06 18.01 -9.31
CA LEU A 148 5.44 17.54 -9.29
C LEU A 148 6.39 18.72 -9.20
N ALA A 149 7.38 18.62 -8.31
CA ALA A 149 8.50 19.54 -8.22
C ALA A 149 9.80 18.76 -8.12
N MET A 150 10.81 19.19 -8.85
CA MET A 150 12.11 18.52 -8.92
C MET A 150 13.23 19.53 -8.82
N GLN A 151 14.24 19.22 -8.01
CA GLN A 151 15.46 20.01 -7.89
C GLN A 151 16.66 19.07 -8.04
N VAL A 152 17.65 19.44 -8.82
CA VAL A 152 18.87 18.69 -9.00
C VAL A 152 20.06 19.40 -8.36
N GLY A 153 21.12 18.66 -8.01
CA GLY A 153 22.33 19.23 -7.44
C GLY A 153 22.16 19.76 -6.01
N VAL A 154 21.19 19.25 -5.24
CA VAL A 154 20.88 19.71 -3.88
C VAL A 154 21.98 19.37 -2.86
N LEU A 155 22.81 18.35 -3.14
CA LEU A 155 23.96 17.96 -2.33
C LEU A 155 25.26 18.26 -3.09
N PRO A 156 26.03 19.29 -2.69
CA PRO A 156 27.16 19.78 -3.47
C PRO A 156 28.38 18.83 -3.49
N LYS A 157 28.44 17.84 -2.60
CA LYS A 157 29.56 16.88 -2.51
C LYS A 157 29.22 15.51 -3.08
N ALA A 158 27.99 15.27 -3.51
CA ALA A 158 27.60 14.02 -4.17
C ALA A 158 27.88 14.09 -5.67
N HIS A 159 28.09 12.93 -6.32
CA HIS A 159 28.26 12.88 -7.78
C HIS A 159 26.98 13.29 -8.51
N GLY A 160 25.83 12.92 -7.96
CA GLY A 160 24.53 13.39 -8.40
C GLY A 160 23.54 13.40 -7.25
N SER A 161 22.61 14.35 -7.25
CA SER A 161 21.52 14.38 -6.27
C SER A 161 20.31 15.07 -6.85
N ALA A 162 19.13 14.59 -6.46
CA ALA A 162 17.86 15.18 -6.82
C ALA A 162 16.89 15.10 -5.64
N LEU A 163 16.11 16.15 -5.47
CA LEU A 163 14.95 16.17 -4.60
C LEU A 163 13.70 16.10 -5.47
N PHE A 164 12.94 15.03 -5.33
CA PHE A 164 11.69 14.80 -6.04
C PHE A 164 10.53 14.95 -5.07
N THR A 165 9.56 15.80 -5.44
CA THR A 165 8.37 16.03 -4.63
C THR A 165 7.13 15.78 -5.49
N ARG A 166 6.20 14.97 -4.96
CA ARG A 166 4.88 14.71 -5.55
C ARG A 166 3.80 15.00 -4.51
N GLY A 167 3.17 16.15 -4.62
CA GLY A 167 2.26 16.64 -3.58
C GLY A 167 3.01 16.79 -2.25
N GLU A 168 2.62 16.06 -1.25
CA GLU A 168 3.24 16.06 0.09
C GLU A 168 4.35 15.00 0.26
N THR A 169 4.52 14.10 -0.70
CA THR A 169 5.53 13.04 -0.65
C THR A 169 6.82 13.52 -1.28
N GLN A 170 7.94 13.30 -0.58
CA GLN A 170 9.25 13.75 -1.01
C GLN A 170 10.27 12.60 -0.96
N ALA A 171 11.15 12.54 -1.95
CA ALA A 171 12.27 11.61 -2.00
C ALA A 171 13.57 12.33 -2.33
N MET A 172 14.60 12.09 -1.53
CA MET A 172 15.97 12.50 -1.80
C MET A 172 16.68 11.35 -2.51
N VAL A 173 17.10 11.57 -3.73
CA VAL A 173 17.82 10.58 -4.53
C VAL A 173 19.28 11.03 -4.65
N VAL A 174 20.20 10.13 -4.33
CA VAL A 174 21.64 10.42 -4.37
C VAL A 174 22.34 9.36 -5.22
N THR A 175 23.15 9.81 -6.16
CA THR A 175 23.90 8.93 -7.06
C THR A 175 25.39 9.02 -6.76
N THR A 176 26.04 7.85 -6.66
CA THR A 176 27.48 7.72 -6.51
C THR A 176 28.02 6.87 -7.66
N LEU A 177 28.98 7.38 -8.40
CA LEU A 177 29.68 6.63 -9.44
C LEU A 177 30.88 5.92 -8.83
N GLY A 178 31.04 4.63 -9.13
CA GLY A 178 32.13 3.79 -8.68
C GLY A 178 32.92 3.19 -9.85
N ALA A 179 34.05 2.57 -9.55
CA ALA A 179 34.83 1.78 -10.51
C ALA A 179 34.34 0.32 -10.51
N ILE A 180 34.72 -0.48 -11.51
CA ILE A 180 34.37 -1.91 -11.60
C ILE A 180 34.76 -2.70 -10.35
N ARG A 181 35.84 -2.31 -9.67
CA ARG A 181 36.32 -2.94 -8.42
C ARG A 181 35.34 -2.73 -7.25
N ASP A 182 34.47 -1.73 -7.34
CA ASP A 182 33.49 -1.38 -6.30
C ASP A 182 32.17 -2.18 -6.45
N SER A 183 32.11 -3.06 -7.49
CA SER A 183 30.96 -3.93 -7.72
C SER A 183 30.74 -4.89 -6.56
N GLN A 184 29.49 -5.13 -6.21
CA GLN A 184 29.12 -6.12 -5.21
C GLN A 184 29.28 -7.55 -5.77
N ILE A 185 29.96 -8.42 -5.02
CA ILE A 185 30.02 -9.84 -5.34
C ILE A 185 28.77 -10.50 -4.72
N ILE A 186 27.99 -11.15 -5.57
CA ILE A 186 26.83 -11.95 -5.16
C ILE A 186 27.22 -13.42 -5.25
N ASP A 187 27.25 -14.09 -4.11
CA ASP A 187 27.45 -15.53 -4.04
C ASP A 187 26.09 -16.22 -3.92
N ALA A 188 25.60 -16.72 -5.06
CA ALA A 188 24.28 -17.32 -5.18
C ALA A 188 24.40 -18.84 -5.33
N LEU A 189 23.29 -19.56 -5.12
CA LEU A 189 23.21 -21.01 -5.28
C LEU A 189 23.69 -21.50 -6.67
N HIS A 190 23.47 -20.71 -7.71
CA HIS A 190 23.84 -21.03 -9.09
C HIS A 190 25.22 -20.52 -9.53
N GLY A 191 26.00 -19.98 -8.61
CA GLY A 191 27.33 -19.43 -8.88
C GLY A 191 27.48 -17.98 -8.42
N SER A 192 28.72 -17.49 -8.53
CA SER A 192 29.06 -16.12 -8.11
C SER A 192 29.07 -15.16 -9.30
N TYR A 193 28.51 -13.99 -9.14
CA TYR A 193 28.53 -12.92 -10.14
C TYR A 193 28.72 -11.54 -9.51
N LYS A 194 29.03 -10.54 -10.34
CA LYS A 194 29.19 -9.15 -9.91
C LYS A 194 27.95 -8.33 -10.25
N ASP A 195 27.46 -7.58 -9.27
CA ASP A 195 26.38 -6.62 -9.42
C ASP A 195 26.97 -5.20 -9.46
N ASN A 196 26.80 -4.52 -10.60
CA ASN A 196 27.37 -3.19 -10.85
C ASN A 196 26.39 -2.06 -10.53
N PHE A 197 25.11 -2.38 -10.31
CA PHE A 197 24.09 -1.40 -9.97
C PHE A 197 23.55 -1.68 -8.57
N LEU A 198 23.95 -0.86 -7.62
CA LEU A 198 23.49 -0.94 -6.23
C LEU A 198 22.39 0.07 -6.03
N PHE A 199 21.26 -0.39 -5.53
CA PHE A 199 20.11 0.45 -5.20
C PHE A 199 19.74 0.26 -3.73
N HIS A 200 19.81 1.34 -2.96
CA HIS A 200 19.47 1.38 -1.55
C HIS A 200 18.24 2.26 -1.34
N TYR A 201 17.23 1.71 -0.69
CA TYR A 201 16.03 2.44 -0.31
C TYR A 201 15.94 2.51 1.21
N ASN A 202 15.78 3.72 1.73
CA ASN A 202 15.63 3.99 3.16
C ASN A 202 14.31 4.71 3.40
N PHE A 203 13.57 4.25 4.42
CA PHE A 203 12.31 4.85 4.83
C PHE A 203 12.29 5.00 6.35
N PRO A 204 13.07 5.95 6.90
CA PRO A 204 13.15 6.16 8.35
C PRO A 204 11.84 6.68 8.93
N SER A 205 11.62 6.46 10.22
CA SER A 205 10.37 6.78 10.93
C SER A 205 9.93 8.24 10.77
N TYR A 206 10.88 9.18 10.70
CA TYR A 206 10.57 10.59 10.47
C TYR A 206 9.90 10.87 9.11
N SER A 207 9.99 9.95 8.14
CA SER A 207 9.30 10.09 6.84
C SER A 207 7.77 10.04 6.98
N VAL A 208 7.26 9.52 8.08
CA VAL A 208 5.83 9.49 8.44
C VAL A 208 5.51 10.29 9.70
N GLY A 209 6.45 11.13 10.15
CA GLY A 209 6.27 11.97 11.34
C GLY A 209 6.42 11.24 12.67
N GLU A 210 6.98 10.04 12.67
CA GLU A 210 7.19 9.23 13.88
C GLU A 210 8.60 9.38 14.44
N ALA A 211 8.72 9.32 15.76
CA ALA A 211 10.01 9.17 16.44
C ALA A 211 10.38 7.69 16.49
N GLY A 212 11.56 7.32 16.00
CA GLY A 212 12.02 5.94 15.97
C GLY A 212 13.52 5.83 15.78
N ARG A 213 14.03 4.60 15.86
CA ARG A 213 15.45 4.32 15.65
C ARG A 213 15.81 4.55 14.18
N VAL A 214 16.93 5.23 13.96
CA VAL A 214 17.54 5.42 12.63
C VAL A 214 18.81 4.56 12.55
N GLY A 215 19.04 3.92 11.41
CA GLY A 215 20.30 3.20 11.14
C GLY A 215 20.15 1.74 10.72
N PHE A 216 18.99 1.12 10.88
CA PHE A 216 18.74 -0.24 10.40
C PHE A 216 17.65 -0.23 9.34
N VAL A 217 17.93 -0.88 8.20
CA VAL A 217 16.99 -1.04 7.10
C VAL A 217 16.08 -2.23 7.39
N GLY A 218 14.78 -2.01 7.40
CA GLY A 218 13.77 -3.06 7.62
C GLY A 218 13.58 -3.96 6.40
N ARG A 219 12.94 -5.11 6.58
CA ARG A 219 12.63 -6.06 5.48
C ARG A 219 11.78 -5.42 4.39
N ARG A 220 10.85 -4.55 4.76
CA ARG A 220 10.00 -3.82 3.81
C ARG A 220 10.81 -2.90 2.91
N GLU A 221 11.78 -2.19 3.47
CA GLU A 221 12.68 -1.29 2.72
C GLU A 221 13.54 -2.08 1.74
N VAL A 222 14.11 -3.21 2.17
CA VAL A 222 14.88 -4.11 1.30
C VAL A 222 14.03 -4.64 0.14
N GLY A 223 12.80 -5.09 0.43
CA GLY A 223 11.86 -5.57 -0.59
C GLY A 223 11.46 -4.48 -1.57
N HIS A 224 11.11 -3.29 -1.07
CA HIS A 224 10.75 -2.15 -1.90
C HIS A 224 11.94 -1.66 -2.76
N GLY A 225 13.13 -1.64 -2.19
CA GLY A 225 14.34 -1.31 -2.94
C GLY A 225 14.63 -2.31 -4.07
N ARG A 226 14.36 -3.60 -3.87
CA ARG A 226 14.51 -4.62 -4.92
C ARG A 226 13.50 -4.46 -6.05
N LEU A 227 12.26 -4.07 -5.74
CA LEU A 227 11.24 -3.80 -6.75
C LEU A 227 11.51 -2.52 -7.54
N ALA A 228 12.19 -1.56 -6.93
CA ALA A 228 12.54 -0.30 -7.58
C ALA A 228 13.84 -0.37 -8.41
N LYS A 229 14.67 -1.40 -8.17
CA LYS A 229 15.93 -1.66 -8.88
C LYS A 229 15.70 -2.23 -10.28
#